data_d49f53fa306596f46302d4dbff274347
#
_entry.id   d49f53fa306596f46302d4dbff274347
#
_cell.length_a   1.000
_cell.length_b   1.000
_cell.length_c   1.000
_cell.angle_alpha   90.00
_cell.angle_beta   90.00
_cell.angle_gamma   90.00
#
_symmetry.space_group_name_H-M   'P 1'
#
loop_
_entity.id
_entity.type
_entity.pdbx_description
1 polymer ?
#
loop_
_entity_poly.entity_id
_entity_poly.type
_entity_poly.pdbx_seq_one_letter_code
_entity_poly.pdbx_strand_id
1 'polypeptide(L)'
;MIKQYFKQALSQLKQQPLLTTISVLGTALTICLIMVVVMQQQIKTVPFAPESNRNRLLHVKWMSVGNKTWSDDGSSNGPMGIKTAKGCFEGLKTPEEVSIYSIPGTMQVSLSRGVRTGVDALETDGAFWRIFDFSFIDGKPYSDAETKSGLPVAVITESVARLLFGTATNVAGKEIFVNDAPYRVSGVVKDVSSMASTAYAQIWVPYLSTNITGGDNVWNDGIMGVMQVVILARNSSDFDVIRAECERRRLAYNAGLGDYFVFYRGQPDDQLTMSQRIWANVQPDMAGYFRQQVIIFLILLLVPAINLSSMTHSRLRQRVAEIGVRRSFGATRGGVMGQIVAENLVLTLMAGVVGLLFCLLISYVWGGTLFADSQLMHLNTAPVIEWKMLFKLSTFIYALLF
;
A
#
# COMPACT_ATOMS: atom_id res chain seq x y z
N MET A 1 -27.66 34.63 -12.83
CA MET A 1 -28.26 33.41 -13.39
C MET A 1 -27.93 32.18 -12.59
N ILE A 2 -26.66 31.76 -12.37
CA ILE A 2 -26.28 30.55 -11.64
C ILE A 2 -26.88 30.50 -10.22
N LYS A 3 -26.79 31.61 -9.45
CA LYS A 3 -27.36 31.72 -8.09
C LYS A 3 -28.88 31.50 -8.03
N GLN A 4 -29.58 31.92 -9.07
CA GLN A 4 -31.03 31.70 -9.21
C GLN A 4 -31.37 30.25 -9.50
N TYR A 5 -30.63 29.58 -10.41
CA TYR A 5 -30.79 28.13 -10.68
C TYR A 5 -30.55 27.30 -9.42
N PHE A 6 -29.51 27.66 -8.65
CA PHE A 6 -29.17 26.95 -7.39
C PHE A 6 -30.29 27.11 -6.34
N LYS A 7 -30.86 28.33 -6.19
CA LYS A 7 -31.97 28.57 -5.25
C LYS A 7 -33.26 27.88 -5.69
N GLN A 8 -33.53 27.85 -6.99
CA GLN A 8 -34.66 27.09 -7.55
C GLN A 8 -34.49 25.58 -7.38
N ALA A 9 -33.30 25.03 -7.65
CA ALA A 9 -32.98 23.62 -7.45
C ALA A 9 -33.22 23.22 -5.99
N LEU A 10 -32.71 23.95 -5.03
CA LEU A 10 -32.94 23.69 -3.59
C LEU A 10 -34.42 23.74 -3.18
N SER A 11 -35.18 24.71 -3.72
CA SER A 11 -36.61 24.82 -3.44
C SER A 11 -37.40 23.62 -3.98
N GLN A 12 -37.05 23.15 -5.17
CA GLN A 12 -37.70 22.02 -5.81
C GLN A 12 -37.37 20.68 -5.16
N LEU A 13 -36.12 20.52 -4.67
CA LEU A 13 -35.73 19.33 -3.90
C LEU A 13 -36.54 19.21 -2.59
N LYS A 14 -36.93 20.34 -1.98
CA LYS A 14 -37.79 20.36 -0.80
C LYS A 14 -39.26 20.00 -1.10
N GLN A 15 -39.73 20.16 -2.33
CA GLN A 15 -41.12 19.82 -2.70
C GLN A 15 -41.34 18.32 -2.85
N GLN A 16 -40.29 17.53 -3.12
CA GLN A 16 -40.38 16.07 -3.25
C GLN A 16 -39.33 15.37 -2.36
N PRO A 17 -39.48 15.43 -1.02
CA PRO A 17 -38.44 15.02 -0.10
C PRO A 17 -38.10 13.52 -0.22
N LEU A 18 -39.10 12.63 -0.40
CA LEU A 18 -38.90 11.20 -0.52
C LEU A 18 -38.04 10.84 -1.74
N LEU A 19 -38.41 11.34 -2.93
CA LEU A 19 -37.65 11.09 -4.16
C LEU A 19 -36.25 11.70 -4.09
N THR A 20 -36.10 12.86 -3.51
CA THR A 20 -34.81 13.50 -3.30
C THR A 20 -33.93 12.67 -2.37
N THR A 21 -34.46 12.20 -1.24
CA THR A 21 -33.69 11.38 -0.29
C THR A 21 -33.25 10.06 -0.93
N ILE A 22 -34.13 9.35 -1.65
CA ILE A 22 -33.78 8.12 -2.35
C ILE A 22 -32.67 8.39 -3.38
N SER A 23 -32.80 9.51 -4.14
CA SER A 23 -31.80 9.91 -5.12
C SER A 23 -30.44 10.16 -4.50
N VAL A 24 -30.40 10.96 -3.44
CA VAL A 24 -29.18 11.33 -2.73
C VAL A 24 -28.52 10.11 -2.11
N LEU A 25 -29.29 9.24 -1.45
CA LEU A 25 -28.75 8.02 -0.83
C LEU A 25 -28.24 7.03 -1.87
N GLY A 26 -28.97 6.78 -2.95
CA GLY A 26 -28.52 5.87 -4.01
C GLY A 26 -27.24 6.36 -4.71
N THR A 27 -27.18 7.66 -5.02
CA THR A 27 -25.99 8.26 -5.62
C THR A 27 -24.84 8.32 -4.61
N ALA A 28 -25.09 8.64 -3.34
CA ALA A 28 -24.09 8.66 -2.27
C ALA A 28 -23.44 7.28 -2.03
N LEU A 29 -24.26 6.22 -2.04
CA LEU A 29 -23.75 4.84 -1.91
C LEU A 29 -22.82 4.48 -3.06
N THR A 30 -23.17 4.86 -4.28
CA THR A 30 -22.33 4.59 -5.46
C THR A 30 -21.04 5.39 -5.42
N ILE A 31 -21.09 6.67 -5.06
CA ILE A 31 -19.88 7.50 -4.87
C ILE A 31 -19.00 6.90 -3.77
N CYS A 32 -19.59 6.45 -2.66
CA CYS A 32 -18.89 5.76 -1.59
C CYS A 32 -18.14 4.52 -2.09
N LEU A 33 -18.80 3.66 -2.88
CA LEU A 33 -18.17 2.46 -3.47
C LEU A 33 -17.01 2.82 -4.40
N ILE A 34 -17.18 3.82 -5.27
CA ILE A 34 -16.09 4.31 -6.14
C ILE A 34 -14.92 4.79 -5.30
N MET A 35 -15.18 5.58 -4.24
CA MET A 35 -14.13 6.07 -3.35
C MET A 35 -13.39 4.93 -2.65
N VAL A 36 -14.08 3.92 -2.14
CA VAL A 36 -13.45 2.75 -1.49
C VAL A 36 -12.53 2.03 -2.48
N VAL A 37 -12.96 1.77 -3.72
CA VAL A 37 -12.14 1.13 -4.75
C VAL A 37 -10.90 1.98 -5.09
N VAL A 38 -11.07 3.29 -5.27
CA VAL A 38 -9.96 4.21 -5.52
C VAL A 38 -8.98 4.22 -4.34
N MET A 39 -9.49 4.26 -3.11
CA MET A 39 -8.66 4.23 -1.90
C MET A 39 -7.87 2.93 -1.77
N GLN A 40 -8.46 1.76 -2.08
CA GLN A 40 -7.74 0.48 -2.11
C GLN A 40 -6.56 0.50 -3.10
N GLN A 41 -6.72 1.13 -4.25
CA GLN A 41 -5.62 1.27 -5.22
C GLN A 41 -4.56 2.28 -4.75
N GLN A 42 -5.00 3.39 -4.17
CA GLN A 42 -4.08 4.43 -3.68
C GLN A 42 -3.20 3.94 -2.52
N ILE A 43 -3.75 3.20 -1.58
CA ILE A 43 -3.00 2.65 -0.45
C ILE A 43 -1.83 1.77 -0.91
N LYS A 44 -2.00 1.04 -2.01
CA LYS A 44 -0.95 0.17 -2.56
C LYS A 44 0.19 0.92 -3.23
N THR A 45 -0.06 2.12 -3.77
CA THR A 45 0.88 2.80 -4.67
C THR A 45 1.34 4.16 -4.21
N VAL A 46 0.51 4.87 -3.45
CA VAL A 46 0.80 6.25 -3.05
C VAL A 46 1.84 6.30 -1.93
N PRO A 47 2.83 7.22 -2.01
CA PRO A 47 3.80 7.44 -0.94
C PRO A 47 3.16 7.92 0.36
N PHE A 48 3.54 7.33 1.50
CA PHE A 48 3.26 7.78 2.86
C PHE A 48 4.35 7.27 3.81
N ALA A 49 4.55 7.94 4.94
CA ALA A 49 5.58 7.56 5.90
C ALA A 49 5.30 6.16 6.54
N PRO A 50 6.34 5.31 6.72
CA PRO A 50 7.74 5.56 6.42
C PRO A 50 8.13 5.34 4.94
N GLU A 51 7.23 4.85 4.08
CA GLU A 51 7.49 4.55 2.66
C GLU A 51 7.21 5.77 1.76
N SER A 52 7.71 6.94 2.11
CA SER A 52 7.51 8.19 1.36
C SER A 52 8.18 8.20 -0.02
N ASN A 53 9.10 7.28 -0.26
CA ASN A 53 9.82 7.14 -1.52
C ASN A 53 9.22 6.09 -2.49
N ARG A 54 7.99 5.57 -2.26
CA ARG A 54 7.37 4.49 -3.05
C ARG A 54 7.48 4.66 -4.57
N ASN A 55 7.39 5.89 -5.07
CA ASN A 55 7.51 6.22 -6.49
C ASN A 55 8.93 6.04 -7.06
N ARG A 56 9.94 5.85 -6.20
CA ARG A 56 11.34 5.63 -6.55
C ARG A 56 11.87 4.26 -6.11
N LEU A 57 11.01 3.42 -5.53
CA LEU A 57 11.39 2.08 -5.05
C LEU A 57 11.24 1.03 -6.15
N LEU A 58 12.20 0.13 -6.20
CA LEU A 58 12.15 -1.14 -6.89
C LEU A 58 12.30 -2.28 -5.89
N HIS A 59 11.56 -3.36 -6.09
CA HIS A 59 11.45 -4.47 -5.15
C HIS A 59 11.84 -5.79 -5.80
N VAL A 60 12.63 -6.60 -5.08
CA VAL A 60 12.90 -8.01 -5.42
C VAL A 60 12.50 -8.85 -4.21
N LYS A 61 11.25 -9.27 -4.18
CA LYS A 61 10.70 -10.08 -3.06
C LYS A 61 10.93 -11.58 -3.27
N TRP A 62 10.98 -11.99 -4.52
CA TRP A 62 11.00 -13.38 -4.91
C TRP A 62 12.03 -13.63 -6.01
N MET A 63 12.50 -14.86 -6.11
CA MET A 63 13.25 -15.33 -7.26
C MET A 63 12.89 -16.78 -7.58
N SER A 64 13.33 -17.25 -8.71
CA SER A 64 13.29 -18.66 -9.08
C SER A 64 14.71 -19.19 -9.19
N VAL A 65 14.90 -20.44 -8.76
CA VAL A 65 16.12 -21.21 -8.89
C VAL A 65 15.83 -22.41 -9.76
N GLY A 66 16.59 -22.57 -10.84
CA GLY A 66 16.62 -23.77 -11.66
C GLY A 66 17.90 -24.55 -11.42
N ASN A 67 17.88 -25.83 -11.80
CA ASN A 67 19.06 -26.68 -11.82
C ASN A 67 19.09 -27.41 -13.17
N LYS A 68 20.28 -27.53 -13.76
CA LYS A 68 20.49 -28.17 -15.08
C LYS A 68 20.03 -29.63 -15.12
N THR A 69 19.91 -30.28 -13.96
CA THR A 69 19.46 -31.68 -13.83
C THR A 69 17.95 -31.83 -13.64
N TRP A 70 17.23 -30.72 -13.41
CA TRP A 70 15.77 -30.74 -13.28
C TRP A 70 15.11 -30.79 -14.67
N SER A 71 13.86 -31.27 -14.70
CA SER A 71 13.06 -31.21 -15.93
C SER A 71 12.91 -29.76 -16.43
N ASP A 72 12.70 -29.57 -17.72
CA ASP A 72 12.76 -28.28 -18.45
C ASP A 72 12.01 -27.10 -17.80
N ASP A 73 10.97 -27.38 -16.98
CA ASP A 73 10.19 -26.36 -16.27
C ASP A 73 10.37 -26.42 -14.73
N GLY A 74 11.26 -27.27 -14.22
CA GLY A 74 11.51 -27.43 -12.79
C GLY A 74 12.15 -26.17 -12.20
N SER A 75 11.48 -25.51 -11.23
CA SER A 75 12.06 -24.41 -10.49
C SER A 75 11.62 -24.42 -9.03
N SER A 76 12.55 -24.08 -8.14
CA SER A 76 12.24 -23.71 -6.75
C SER A 76 12.01 -22.20 -6.70
N ASN A 77 10.97 -21.77 -5.98
CA ASN A 77 10.51 -20.38 -6.00
C ASN A 77 10.34 -19.84 -4.58
N GLY A 78 10.93 -18.70 -4.29
CA GLY A 78 10.86 -18.11 -2.95
C GLY A 78 11.79 -16.90 -2.77
N PRO A 79 11.97 -16.44 -1.54
CA PRO A 79 12.94 -15.40 -1.21
C PRO A 79 14.39 -15.89 -1.41
N MET A 80 15.31 -14.94 -1.46
CA MET A 80 16.73 -15.19 -1.68
C MET A 80 17.44 -15.62 -0.39
N GLY A 81 18.49 -16.41 -0.52
CA GLY A 81 19.51 -16.51 0.52
C GLY A 81 20.36 -15.24 0.60
N ILE A 82 20.98 -14.99 1.74
CA ILE A 82 21.81 -13.80 1.96
C ILE A 82 22.99 -13.72 0.97
N LYS A 83 23.59 -14.86 0.59
CA LYS A 83 24.65 -14.93 -0.41
C LYS A 83 24.19 -14.43 -1.77
N THR A 84 23.00 -14.86 -2.19
CA THR A 84 22.39 -14.44 -3.46
C THR A 84 22.00 -12.97 -3.43
N ALA A 85 21.38 -12.50 -2.35
CA ALA A 85 21.03 -11.10 -2.20
C ALA A 85 22.26 -10.19 -2.29
N LYS A 86 23.34 -10.53 -1.58
CA LYS A 86 24.62 -9.79 -1.67
C LYS A 86 25.27 -9.92 -3.05
N GLY A 87 25.40 -11.12 -3.58
CA GLY A 87 26.05 -11.37 -4.89
C GLY A 87 25.39 -10.62 -6.04
N CYS A 88 24.06 -10.54 -6.01
CA CYS A 88 23.28 -9.92 -7.08
C CYS A 88 23.05 -8.41 -6.90
N PHE A 89 22.97 -7.90 -5.66
CA PHE A 89 22.47 -6.54 -5.42
C PHE A 89 23.43 -5.65 -4.59
N GLU A 90 24.29 -6.22 -3.77
CA GLU A 90 25.26 -5.41 -3.02
C GLU A 90 26.28 -4.75 -3.97
N GLY A 91 26.46 -3.42 -3.84
CA GLY A 91 27.40 -2.65 -4.66
C GLY A 91 26.90 -2.33 -6.07
N LEU A 92 25.59 -2.31 -6.32
CA LEU A 92 25.00 -1.63 -7.48
C LEU A 92 25.41 -0.16 -7.48
N LYS A 93 25.73 0.40 -8.64
CA LYS A 93 26.26 1.78 -8.79
C LYS A 93 25.21 2.80 -9.18
N THR A 94 24.18 2.37 -9.89
CA THR A 94 23.14 3.25 -10.42
C THR A 94 22.17 3.73 -9.33
N PRO A 95 21.71 2.86 -8.40
CA PRO A 95 20.79 3.29 -7.33
C PRO A 95 21.41 4.31 -6.37
N GLU A 96 20.55 5.01 -5.62
CA GLU A 96 20.93 5.83 -4.48
C GLU A 96 21.31 4.95 -3.30
N GLU A 97 20.44 3.96 -2.96
CA GLU A 97 20.63 3.00 -1.89
C GLU A 97 20.06 1.63 -2.26
N VAL A 98 20.61 0.59 -1.65
CA VAL A 98 20.11 -0.80 -1.73
C VAL A 98 20.07 -1.38 -0.33
N SER A 99 18.96 -1.93 0.08
CA SER A 99 18.81 -2.60 1.38
C SER A 99 18.38 -4.05 1.19
N ILE A 100 18.99 -4.92 1.98
CA ILE A 100 18.64 -6.33 2.11
C ILE A 100 17.92 -6.51 3.43
N TYR A 101 16.73 -7.10 3.40
CA TYR A 101 15.88 -7.31 4.56
C TYR A 101 15.19 -8.68 4.50
N SER A 102 14.72 -9.19 5.64
CA SER A 102 14.04 -10.50 5.67
C SER A 102 12.58 -10.40 5.23
N ILE A 103 11.97 -11.53 4.90
CA ILE A 103 10.50 -11.63 4.92
C ILE A 103 9.99 -11.28 6.33
N PRO A 104 8.75 -10.74 6.46
CA PRO A 104 8.13 -10.52 7.76
C PRO A 104 8.07 -11.80 8.58
N GLY A 105 8.41 -11.71 9.85
CA GLY A 105 8.39 -12.80 10.80
C GLY A 105 7.84 -12.37 12.15
N THR A 106 7.92 -13.25 13.14
CA THR A 106 7.50 -12.98 14.53
C THR A 106 8.66 -13.28 15.47
N MET A 107 8.93 -12.40 16.41
CA MET A 107 9.90 -12.61 17.49
C MET A 107 9.23 -12.48 18.84
N GLN A 108 9.75 -13.22 19.84
CA GLN A 108 9.30 -13.11 21.22
C GLN A 108 10.12 -12.05 21.94
N VAL A 109 9.46 -11.05 22.53
CA VAL A 109 10.12 -10.00 23.31
C VAL A 109 9.73 -10.07 24.78
N SER A 110 10.68 -9.78 25.68
CA SER A 110 10.45 -9.70 27.13
C SER A 110 11.50 -8.83 27.82
N LEU A 111 11.21 -8.37 29.06
CA LEU A 111 12.18 -7.70 29.93
C LEU A 111 12.99 -8.66 30.81
N SER A 112 12.50 -9.86 30.99
CA SER A 112 13.12 -10.92 31.79
C SER A 112 12.79 -12.27 31.17
N ARG A 113 13.38 -13.34 31.66
CA ARG A 113 13.06 -14.72 31.21
C ARG A 113 11.64 -15.20 31.60
N GLY A 114 10.70 -14.27 31.86
CA GLY A 114 9.33 -14.54 32.27
C GLY A 114 8.32 -14.43 31.12
N VAL A 115 7.40 -13.47 31.24
CA VAL A 115 6.31 -13.26 30.27
C VAL A 115 6.86 -12.78 28.94
N ARG A 116 6.56 -13.51 27.87
CA ARG A 116 6.97 -13.22 26.50
C ARG A 116 5.77 -12.72 25.70
N THR A 117 6.02 -11.77 24.83
CA THR A 117 5.02 -11.26 23.90
C THR A 117 5.53 -11.43 22.47
N GLY A 118 4.72 -12.04 21.61
CA GLY A 118 5.00 -12.14 20.17
C GLY A 118 4.78 -10.78 19.50
N VAL A 119 5.79 -10.31 18.76
CA VAL A 119 5.74 -9.06 18.00
C VAL A 119 6.15 -9.31 16.55
N ASP A 120 5.61 -8.52 15.63
CA ASP A 120 5.98 -8.59 14.22
C ASP A 120 7.41 -8.03 14.03
N ALA A 121 8.24 -8.78 13.32
CA ALA A 121 9.67 -8.53 13.23
C ALA A 121 10.17 -8.47 11.78
N LEU A 122 11.16 -7.61 11.55
CA LEU A 122 11.99 -7.59 10.34
C LEU A 122 13.47 -7.63 10.74
N GLU A 123 14.23 -8.38 9.97
CA GLU A 123 15.69 -8.37 10.04
C GLU A 123 16.23 -7.54 8.88
N THR A 124 17.01 -6.49 9.17
CA THR A 124 17.40 -5.50 8.15
C THR A 124 18.88 -5.15 8.23
N ASP A 125 19.34 -4.36 7.27
CA ASP A 125 20.64 -3.70 7.31
C ASP A 125 20.53 -2.21 7.68
N GLY A 126 21.67 -1.51 7.74
CA GLY A 126 21.70 -0.07 8.03
C GLY A 126 21.18 0.80 6.89
N ALA A 127 21.22 0.30 5.64
CA ALA A 127 20.68 1.00 4.47
C ALA A 127 19.16 1.15 4.52
N PHE A 128 18.47 0.22 5.18
CA PHE A 128 17.02 0.25 5.39
C PHE A 128 16.56 1.59 5.99
N TRP A 129 17.29 2.10 6.96
CA TRP A 129 16.99 3.35 7.65
C TRP A 129 17.22 4.62 6.81
N ARG A 130 17.97 4.53 5.71
CA ARG A 130 18.19 5.62 4.75
C ARG A 130 17.14 5.63 3.65
N ILE A 131 16.54 4.46 3.36
CA ILE A 131 15.49 4.30 2.34
C ILE A 131 14.14 4.75 2.88
N PHE A 132 13.85 4.47 4.17
CA PHE A 132 12.56 4.67 4.80
C PHE A 132 12.60 5.77 5.87
N ASP A 133 11.60 6.66 5.83
CA ASP A 133 11.49 7.84 6.70
C ASP A 133 10.80 7.50 8.03
N PHE A 134 11.50 6.86 8.93
CA PHE A 134 10.99 6.59 10.27
C PHE A 134 11.05 7.80 11.19
N SER A 135 10.00 8.01 12.00
CA SER A 135 9.97 9.06 13.04
C SER A 135 10.48 8.50 14.36
N PHE A 136 11.74 8.79 14.70
CA PHE A 136 12.31 8.39 15.99
C PHE A 136 11.77 9.26 17.13
N ILE A 137 11.37 8.61 18.23
CA ILE A 137 10.94 9.23 19.49
C ILE A 137 12.11 9.29 20.46
N ASP A 138 12.96 8.24 20.46
CA ASP A 138 14.10 8.10 21.36
C ASP A 138 15.22 7.34 20.64
N GLY A 139 16.48 7.66 20.94
CA GLY A 139 17.63 7.00 20.34
C GLY A 139 17.82 7.27 18.86
N LYS A 140 18.38 6.28 18.15
CA LYS A 140 18.71 6.34 16.71
C LYS A 140 18.69 4.95 16.06
N PRO A 141 18.63 4.86 14.71
CA PRO A 141 18.78 3.59 14.01
C PRO A 141 20.18 2.98 14.23
N TYR A 142 20.28 1.67 14.09
CA TYR A 142 21.57 1.01 13.99
C TYR A 142 22.21 1.24 12.61
N SER A 143 23.53 1.19 12.60
CA SER A 143 24.38 1.49 11.44
C SER A 143 24.74 0.24 10.64
N ASP A 144 25.30 0.44 9.42
CA ASP A 144 25.89 -0.64 8.62
C ASP A 144 27.03 -1.37 9.36
N ALA A 145 27.81 -0.64 10.19
CA ALA A 145 28.87 -1.24 10.99
C ALA A 145 28.32 -2.19 12.07
N GLU A 146 27.24 -1.79 12.76
CA GLU A 146 26.55 -2.63 13.75
C GLU A 146 25.91 -3.86 13.09
N THR A 147 25.32 -3.70 11.88
CA THR A 147 24.81 -4.82 11.10
C THR A 147 25.92 -5.79 10.71
N LYS A 148 27.03 -5.30 10.15
CA LYS A 148 28.16 -6.13 9.70
C LYS A 148 28.84 -6.89 10.84
N SER A 149 28.88 -6.30 12.02
CA SER A 149 29.45 -6.93 13.21
C SER A 149 28.48 -7.87 13.94
N GLY A 150 27.21 -7.97 13.48
CA GLY A 150 26.20 -8.80 14.11
C GLY A 150 25.87 -8.38 15.54
N LEU A 151 25.97 -7.08 15.87
CA LEU A 151 25.66 -6.60 17.21
C LEU A 151 24.17 -6.83 17.53
N PRO A 152 23.86 -7.37 18.73
CA PRO A 152 22.49 -7.57 19.16
C PRO A 152 21.87 -6.24 19.61
N VAL A 153 21.43 -5.45 18.65
CA VAL A 153 20.71 -4.19 18.84
C VAL A 153 19.33 -4.27 18.19
N ALA A 154 18.36 -3.52 18.72
CA ALA A 154 17.01 -3.51 18.22
C ALA A 154 16.46 -2.09 18.16
N VAL A 155 15.67 -1.80 17.11
CA VAL A 155 14.75 -0.66 17.07
C VAL A 155 13.37 -1.23 17.32
N ILE A 156 12.58 -0.59 18.20
CA ILE A 156 11.23 -1.02 18.58
C ILE A 156 10.22 0.09 18.33
N THR A 157 8.96 -0.27 18.18
CA THR A 157 7.88 0.72 18.07
C THR A 157 7.52 1.32 19.43
N GLU A 158 6.81 2.45 19.39
CA GLU A 158 6.26 3.12 20.57
C GLU A 158 5.37 2.18 21.39
N SER A 159 4.51 1.42 20.74
CA SER A 159 3.62 0.45 21.42
C SER A 159 4.39 -0.65 22.13
N VAL A 160 5.43 -1.20 21.52
CA VAL A 160 6.31 -2.21 22.16
C VAL A 160 7.10 -1.60 23.32
N ALA A 161 7.62 -0.38 23.16
CA ALA A 161 8.31 0.31 24.25
C ALA A 161 7.38 0.56 25.45
N ARG A 162 6.15 1.01 25.21
CA ARG A 162 5.12 1.18 26.26
C ARG A 162 4.71 -0.14 26.91
N LEU A 163 4.58 -1.21 26.11
CA LEU A 163 4.27 -2.56 26.60
C LEU A 163 5.34 -3.06 27.59
N LEU A 164 6.63 -2.91 27.22
CA LEU A 164 7.74 -3.42 27.99
C LEU A 164 8.15 -2.53 29.16
N PHE A 165 8.21 -1.21 28.96
CA PHE A 165 8.78 -0.25 29.89
C PHE A 165 7.78 0.73 30.50
N GLY A 166 6.50 0.71 30.05
CA GLY A 166 5.47 1.68 30.46
C GLY A 166 5.66 3.08 29.84
N THR A 167 6.74 3.31 29.07
CA THR A 167 7.07 4.59 28.43
C THR A 167 7.74 4.36 27.09
N ALA A 168 7.67 5.37 26.20
CA ALA A 168 8.37 5.37 24.92
C ALA A 168 9.63 6.24 24.89
N THR A 169 9.90 7.00 25.96
CA THR A 169 11.06 7.89 26.11
C THR A 169 12.03 7.36 27.16
N ASN A 170 13.32 7.67 27.03
CA ASN A 170 14.38 7.15 27.89
C ASN A 170 14.46 5.61 27.90
N VAL A 171 14.21 4.98 26.74
CA VAL A 171 14.26 3.53 26.52
C VAL A 171 15.53 3.14 25.77
N ALA A 172 16.07 4.01 24.94
CA ALA A 172 17.33 3.78 24.24
C ALA A 172 18.46 3.44 25.23
N GLY A 173 19.24 2.40 24.89
CA GLY A 173 20.31 1.88 25.74
C GLY A 173 19.88 0.78 26.73
N LYS A 174 18.60 0.60 27.00
CA LYS A 174 18.08 -0.47 27.87
C LYS A 174 18.15 -1.83 27.17
N GLU A 175 18.19 -2.89 27.98
CA GLU A 175 18.21 -4.27 27.52
C GLU A 175 16.81 -4.87 27.45
N ILE A 176 16.56 -5.64 26.40
CA ILE A 176 15.40 -6.50 26.23
C ILE A 176 15.86 -7.89 25.79
N PHE A 177 15.04 -8.90 25.98
CA PHE A 177 15.29 -10.22 25.43
C PHE A 177 14.48 -10.41 24.15
N VAL A 178 15.14 -10.80 23.07
CA VAL A 178 14.54 -11.17 21.79
C VAL A 178 14.85 -12.64 21.53
N ASN A 179 13.82 -13.47 21.47
CA ASN A 179 13.98 -14.95 21.39
C ASN A 179 14.99 -15.50 22.42
N ASP A 180 14.89 -15.01 23.66
CA ASP A 180 15.74 -15.34 24.81
C ASP A 180 17.21 -14.85 24.73
N ALA A 181 17.61 -14.17 23.69
CA ALA A 181 18.90 -13.52 23.57
C ALA A 181 18.83 -12.04 24.02
N PRO A 182 19.84 -11.52 24.72
CA PRO A 182 19.86 -10.11 25.16
C PRO A 182 20.14 -9.19 23.96
N TYR A 183 19.29 -8.18 23.79
CA TYR A 183 19.45 -7.10 22.80
C TYR A 183 19.38 -5.75 23.48
N ARG A 184 20.19 -4.81 23.01
CA ARG A 184 20.14 -3.42 23.46
C ARG A 184 19.22 -2.63 22.53
N VAL A 185 18.24 -1.89 23.08
CA VAL A 185 17.40 -0.97 22.32
C VAL A 185 18.28 0.18 21.80
N SER A 186 18.41 0.32 20.49
CA SER A 186 19.13 1.43 19.85
C SER A 186 18.22 2.63 19.62
N GLY A 187 16.93 2.40 19.37
CA GLY A 187 15.97 3.46 19.19
C GLY A 187 14.52 3.01 19.31
N VAL A 188 13.65 3.99 19.50
CA VAL A 188 12.19 3.84 19.52
C VAL A 188 11.59 4.71 18.43
N VAL A 189 10.77 4.11 17.57
CA VAL A 189 10.06 4.80 16.49
C VAL A 189 8.57 4.86 16.78
N LYS A 190 7.87 5.83 16.17
CA LYS A 190 6.40 5.84 16.17
C LYS A 190 5.86 4.54 15.57
N ASP A 191 4.68 4.13 16.00
CA ASP A 191 4.02 2.97 15.42
C ASP A 191 3.85 3.14 13.90
N VAL A 192 4.12 2.07 13.17
CA VAL A 192 4.08 2.02 11.71
C VAL A 192 2.78 1.34 11.28
N SER A 193 2.13 1.87 10.26
CA SER A 193 0.97 1.22 9.68
C SER A 193 1.34 -0.05 8.94
N SER A 194 0.59 -1.13 9.12
CA SER A 194 0.75 -2.37 8.34
C SER A 194 0.53 -2.20 6.84
N MET A 195 -0.02 -1.06 6.40
CA MET A 195 -0.12 -0.68 4.99
C MET A 195 1.23 -0.30 4.38
N ALA A 196 2.25 -0.03 5.19
CA ALA A 196 3.64 0.09 4.77
C ALA A 196 4.27 -1.30 4.65
N SER A 197 3.80 -2.11 3.70
CA SER A 197 4.03 -3.55 3.63
C SER A 197 5.51 -3.97 3.50
N THR A 198 6.38 -3.07 3.10
CA THR A 198 7.83 -3.32 3.02
C THR A 198 8.56 -2.90 4.30
N ALA A 199 8.12 -1.80 4.91
CA ALA A 199 8.79 -1.20 6.06
C ALA A 199 8.18 -1.61 7.41
N TYR A 200 6.97 -2.20 7.42
CA TYR A 200 6.23 -2.53 8.63
C TYR A 200 6.91 -3.63 9.46
N ALA A 201 7.12 -3.35 10.72
CA ALA A 201 7.34 -4.30 11.81
C ALA A 201 7.04 -3.59 13.15
N GLN A 202 7.12 -4.33 14.24
CA GLN A 202 7.10 -3.82 15.62
C GLN A 202 8.49 -3.83 16.25
N ILE A 203 9.38 -4.67 15.70
CA ILE A 203 10.80 -4.74 16.05
C ILE A 203 11.64 -4.95 14.78
N TRP A 204 12.74 -4.24 14.69
CA TRP A 204 13.76 -4.40 13.65
C TRP A 204 15.10 -4.74 14.30
N VAL A 205 15.77 -5.77 13.78
CA VAL A 205 17.10 -6.20 14.25
C VAL A 205 18.06 -6.37 13.07
N PRO A 206 19.37 -6.20 13.26
CA PRO A 206 20.34 -6.51 12.21
C PRO A 206 20.27 -7.98 11.80
N TYR A 207 20.18 -8.28 10.51
CA TYR A 207 20.02 -9.68 10.04
C TYR A 207 21.21 -10.58 10.41
N LEU A 208 22.42 -10.03 10.66
CA LEU A 208 23.57 -10.82 11.13
C LEU A 208 23.60 -11.03 12.64
N SER A 209 22.69 -10.40 13.41
CA SER A 209 22.53 -10.67 14.85
C SER A 209 21.68 -11.92 15.12
N THR A 210 21.12 -12.53 14.10
CA THR A 210 20.23 -13.70 14.14
C THR A 210 20.84 -14.87 13.38
N ASN A 211 20.25 -16.06 13.51
CA ASN A 211 20.68 -17.25 12.77
C ASN A 211 20.07 -17.32 11.36
N ILE A 212 20.17 -16.22 10.59
CA ILE A 212 19.53 -16.13 9.26
C ILE A 212 20.18 -17.01 8.19
N THR A 213 21.41 -17.46 8.43
CA THR A 213 22.19 -18.27 7.48
C THR A 213 22.18 -19.76 7.80
N GLY A 214 21.47 -20.18 8.85
CA GLY A 214 21.46 -21.56 9.33
C GLY A 214 20.08 -22.19 9.43
N GLY A 215 20.05 -23.49 9.59
CA GLY A 215 18.84 -24.27 9.82
C GLY A 215 17.84 -24.20 8.68
N ASP A 216 16.57 -24.02 9.03
CA ASP A 216 15.46 -23.97 8.07
C ASP A 216 15.37 -22.65 7.26
N ASN A 217 16.31 -21.72 7.47
CA ASN A 217 16.32 -20.44 6.79
C ASN A 217 17.06 -20.44 5.45
N VAL A 218 17.61 -21.57 5.03
CA VAL A 218 18.37 -21.68 3.76
C VAL A 218 18.08 -22.98 3.03
N TRP A 219 17.93 -22.89 1.69
CA TRP A 219 17.67 -24.00 0.80
C TRP A 219 18.56 -23.93 -0.44
N ASN A 220 18.67 -25.01 -1.18
CA ASN A 220 19.45 -25.09 -2.42
C ASN A 220 20.87 -24.51 -2.26
N ASP A 221 21.65 -25.06 -1.32
CA ASP A 221 23.03 -24.65 -1.02
C ASP A 221 23.17 -23.17 -0.59
N GLY A 222 22.13 -22.61 0.04
CA GLY A 222 22.09 -21.25 0.51
C GLY A 222 21.77 -20.21 -0.58
N ILE A 223 21.36 -20.66 -1.77
CA ILE A 223 20.91 -19.78 -2.85
C ILE A 223 19.56 -19.19 -2.48
N MET A 224 18.64 -19.99 -1.95
CA MET A 224 17.35 -19.57 -1.40
C MET A 224 17.42 -19.38 0.11
N GLY A 225 16.52 -18.55 0.64
CA GLY A 225 16.45 -18.26 2.06
C GLY A 225 15.26 -17.38 2.37
N VAL A 226 15.47 -16.41 3.24
CA VAL A 226 14.39 -15.54 3.75
C VAL A 226 14.60 -14.05 3.39
N MET A 227 15.54 -13.72 2.50
CA MET A 227 15.91 -12.35 2.20
C MET A 227 15.14 -11.80 1.00
N GLN A 228 14.85 -10.52 1.08
CA GLN A 228 14.30 -9.67 0.04
C GLN A 228 15.19 -8.46 -0.18
N VAL A 229 15.00 -7.75 -1.28
CA VAL A 229 15.78 -6.54 -1.60
C VAL A 229 14.85 -5.41 -1.98
N VAL A 230 15.14 -4.23 -1.45
CA VAL A 230 14.55 -2.96 -1.89
C VAL A 230 15.65 -2.04 -2.39
N ILE A 231 15.39 -1.39 -3.50
CA ILE A 231 16.34 -0.54 -4.21
C ILE A 231 15.73 0.85 -4.33
N LEU A 232 16.40 1.86 -3.81
CA LEU A 232 16.01 3.26 -3.96
C LEU A 232 16.70 3.85 -5.19
N ALA A 233 15.94 4.16 -6.21
CA ALA A 233 16.43 4.89 -7.37
C ALA A 233 16.53 6.40 -7.07
N ARG A 234 17.44 7.10 -7.73
CA ARG A 234 17.49 8.57 -7.68
C ARG A 234 16.26 9.19 -8.31
N ASN A 235 15.83 8.63 -9.46
CA ASN A 235 14.60 8.99 -10.16
C ASN A 235 13.94 7.73 -10.73
N SER A 236 12.63 7.77 -10.96
CA SER A 236 11.91 6.67 -11.60
C SER A 236 12.35 6.41 -13.05
N SER A 237 12.94 7.42 -13.72
CA SER A 237 13.57 7.26 -15.05
C SER A 237 14.77 6.31 -15.08
N ASP A 238 15.37 6.04 -13.92
CA ASP A 238 16.55 5.18 -13.80
C ASP A 238 16.19 3.68 -13.69
N PHE A 239 14.91 3.34 -13.58
CA PHE A 239 14.42 1.98 -13.34
C PHE A 239 14.95 0.97 -14.36
N ASP A 240 14.91 1.31 -15.64
CA ASP A 240 15.36 0.40 -16.69
C ASP A 240 16.89 0.21 -16.67
N VAL A 241 17.64 1.26 -16.33
CA VAL A 241 19.10 1.18 -16.18
C VAL A 241 19.45 0.30 -14.97
N ILE A 242 18.72 0.45 -13.86
CA ILE A 242 18.89 -0.38 -12.66
C ILE A 242 18.55 -1.84 -12.96
N ARG A 243 17.43 -2.10 -13.65
CA ARG A 243 17.05 -3.46 -14.08
C ARG A 243 18.14 -4.11 -14.94
N ALA A 244 18.67 -3.36 -15.90
CA ALA A 244 19.77 -3.84 -16.76
C ALA A 244 21.05 -4.11 -15.95
N GLU A 245 21.36 -3.31 -14.93
CA GLU A 245 22.49 -3.55 -14.03
C GLU A 245 22.27 -4.81 -13.18
N CYS A 246 21.08 -4.98 -12.60
CA CYS A 246 20.70 -6.17 -11.83
C CYS A 246 20.81 -7.43 -12.70
N GLU A 247 20.38 -7.38 -13.96
CA GLU A 247 20.44 -8.51 -14.87
C GLU A 247 21.89 -8.89 -15.21
N ARG A 248 22.77 -7.91 -15.47
CA ARG A 248 24.21 -8.18 -15.67
C ARG A 248 24.84 -8.85 -14.45
N ARG A 249 24.51 -8.40 -13.25
CA ARG A 249 25.02 -9.01 -12.00
C ARG A 249 24.47 -10.41 -11.79
N ARG A 250 23.21 -10.64 -12.10
CA ARG A 250 22.60 -11.98 -12.05
C ARG A 250 23.33 -12.96 -12.96
N LEU A 251 23.62 -12.55 -14.20
CA LEU A 251 24.36 -13.39 -15.16
C LEU A 251 25.78 -13.70 -14.65
N ALA A 252 26.47 -12.71 -14.08
CA ALA A 252 27.79 -12.91 -13.48
C ALA A 252 27.72 -13.84 -12.25
N TYR A 253 26.70 -13.69 -11.41
CA TYR A 253 26.46 -14.56 -10.26
C TYR A 253 26.18 -16.02 -10.69
N ASN A 254 25.34 -16.22 -11.71
CA ASN A 254 25.02 -17.52 -12.27
C ASN A 254 26.26 -18.26 -12.80
N ALA A 255 27.24 -17.54 -13.34
CA ALA A 255 28.48 -18.15 -13.83
C ALA A 255 29.28 -18.88 -12.71
N GLY A 256 29.06 -18.51 -11.45
CA GLY A 256 29.70 -19.12 -10.28
C GLY A 256 28.88 -20.21 -9.58
N LEU A 257 27.63 -20.48 -10.01
CA LEU A 257 26.72 -21.38 -9.29
C LEU A 257 26.79 -22.86 -9.71
N GLY A 258 27.69 -23.26 -10.63
CA GLY A 258 27.80 -24.64 -11.10
C GLY A 258 26.55 -25.11 -11.84
N ASP A 259 25.78 -26.00 -11.25
CA ASP A 259 24.58 -26.58 -11.85
C ASP A 259 23.31 -25.75 -11.59
N TYR A 260 23.34 -24.84 -10.64
CA TYR A 260 22.22 -23.97 -10.35
C TYR A 260 22.27 -22.68 -11.17
N PHE A 261 21.11 -22.07 -11.36
CA PHE A 261 20.97 -20.72 -11.90
C PHE A 261 19.77 -20.04 -11.30
N VAL A 262 19.87 -18.70 -11.10
CA VAL A 262 18.79 -17.86 -10.59
C VAL A 262 18.21 -16.99 -11.69
N PHE A 263 16.92 -16.71 -11.60
CA PHE A 263 16.23 -15.79 -12.50
C PHE A 263 15.12 -15.03 -11.78
N TYR A 264 14.91 -13.76 -12.18
CA TYR A 264 14.08 -12.82 -11.41
C TYR A 264 12.61 -12.76 -11.84
N ARG A 265 12.23 -13.42 -12.94
CA ARG A 265 10.84 -13.38 -13.45
C ARG A 265 10.33 -11.94 -13.67
N GLY A 266 11.18 -11.07 -14.26
CA GLY A 266 10.84 -9.68 -14.57
C GLY A 266 11.09 -8.67 -13.46
N GLN A 267 11.52 -9.10 -12.26
CA GLN A 267 11.94 -8.18 -11.19
C GLN A 267 13.32 -7.56 -11.52
N PRO A 268 13.67 -6.40 -10.94
CA PRO A 268 12.97 -5.63 -9.87
C PRO A 268 11.67 -4.98 -10.33
N ASP A 269 10.62 -5.14 -9.51
CA ASP A 269 9.29 -4.57 -9.74
C ASP A 269 9.18 -3.16 -9.17
N ASP A 270 8.53 -2.25 -9.88
CA ASP A 270 8.04 -1.01 -9.29
C ASP A 270 6.88 -1.29 -8.30
N GLN A 271 6.50 -0.27 -7.53
CA GLN A 271 5.48 -0.39 -6.47
C GLN A 271 4.15 -0.97 -6.97
N LEU A 272 3.68 -0.57 -8.17
CA LEU A 272 2.42 -1.06 -8.73
C LEU A 272 2.56 -2.52 -9.15
N THR A 273 3.61 -2.85 -9.90
CA THR A 273 3.87 -4.22 -10.36
C THR A 273 4.07 -5.18 -9.19
N MET A 274 4.84 -4.74 -8.16
CA MET A 274 5.02 -5.50 -6.92
C MET A 274 3.67 -5.80 -6.25
N SER A 275 2.76 -4.83 -6.18
CA SER A 275 1.43 -5.01 -5.56
C SER A 275 0.53 -6.01 -6.30
N GLN A 276 0.84 -6.34 -7.55
CA GLN A 276 0.12 -7.31 -8.37
C GLN A 276 0.81 -8.68 -8.44
N ARG A 277 2.03 -8.79 -7.91
CA ARG A 277 2.77 -10.07 -7.89
C ARG A 277 2.26 -10.98 -6.78
N ILE A 278 1.57 -12.05 -7.16
CA ILE A 278 0.99 -13.03 -6.22
C ILE A 278 2.01 -14.14 -5.93
N TRP A 279 2.77 -14.57 -6.93
CA TRP A 279 3.70 -15.70 -6.84
C TRP A 279 5.09 -15.36 -7.41
N ALA A 280 6.09 -16.04 -6.90
CA ALA A 280 7.48 -15.88 -7.32
C ALA A 280 7.72 -16.24 -8.79
N ASN A 281 7.05 -17.28 -9.26
CA ASN A 281 7.24 -17.88 -10.58
C ASN A 281 6.38 -17.26 -11.68
N VAL A 282 5.51 -16.31 -11.37
CA VAL A 282 4.61 -15.68 -12.33
C VAL A 282 4.91 -14.19 -12.42
N GLN A 283 5.21 -13.73 -13.63
CA GLN A 283 5.29 -12.30 -13.90
C GLN A 283 3.87 -11.72 -13.96
N PRO A 284 3.58 -10.59 -13.27
CA PRO A 284 2.27 -9.95 -13.30
C PRO A 284 1.86 -9.54 -14.71
N ASP A 285 0.63 -9.89 -15.12
CA ASP A 285 0.04 -9.38 -16.36
C ASP A 285 -0.50 -7.96 -16.14
N MET A 286 0.37 -6.96 -16.31
CA MET A 286 0.01 -5.56 -16.13
C MET A 286 -0.99 -5.08 -17.18
N ALA A 287 -0.97 -5.63 -18.41
CA ALA A 287 -1.94 -5.28 -19.45
C ALA A 287 -3.35 -5.77 -19.07
N GLY A 288 -3.45 -7.01 -18.60
CA GLY A 288 -4.69 -7.57 -18.07
C GLY A 288 -5.20 -6.81 -16.85
N TYR A 289 -4.30 -6.43 -15.93
CA TYR A 289 -4.66 -5.59 -14.78
C TYR A 289 -5.27 -4.25 -15.21
N PHE A 290 -4.64 -3.49 -16.10
CA PHE A 290 -5.19 -2.21 -16.56
C PHE A 290 -6.53 -2.38 -17.28
N ARG A 291 -6.67 -3.40 -18.14
CA ARG A 291 -7.95 -3.72 -18.79
C ARG A 291 -9.04 -4.00 -17.76
N GLN A 292 -8.74 -4.80 -16.73
CA GLN A 292 -9.68 -5.08 -15.64
C GLN A 292 -10.07 -3.81 -14.87
N GLN A 293 -9.12 -2.94 -14.56
CA GLN A 293 -9.40 -1.66 -13.90
C GLN A 293 -10.33 -0.77 -14.73
N VAL A 294 -10.09 -0.65 -16.03
CA VAL A 294 -10.96 0.12 -16.94
C VAL A 294 -12.39 -0.44 -16.93
N ILE A 295 -12.54 -1.76 -17.00
CA ILE A 295 -13.87 -2.40 -16.96
C ILE A 295 -14.57 -2.12 -15.62
N ILE A 296 -13.88 -2.26 -14.50
CA ILE A 296 -14.42 -1.97 -13.16
C ILE A 296 -14.89 -0.51 -13.08
N PHE A 297 -14.06 0.44 -13.51
CA PHE A 297 -14.45 1.86 -13.51
C PHE A 297 -15.63 2.15 -14.42
N LEU A 298 -15.69 1.56 -15.61
CA LEU A 298 -16.85 1.72 -16.50
C LEU A 298 -18.15 1.19 -15.87
N ILE A 299 -18.10 0.04 -15.21
CA ILE A 299 -19.28 -0.53 -14.51
C ILE A 299 -19.67 0.39 -13.34
N LEU A 300 -18.71 0.84 -12.54
CA LEU A 300 -18.96 1.74 -11.42
C LEU A 300 -19.56 3.09 -11.86
N LEU A 301 -19.16 3.62 -13.02
CA LEU A 301 -19.72 4.85 -13.59
C LEU A 301 -21.14 4.65 -14.17
N LEU A 302 -21.41 3.47 -14.72
CA LEU A 302 -22.69 3.17 -15.35
C LEU A 302 -23.84 3.17 -14.33
N VAL A 303 -23.62 2.67 -13.13
CA VAL A 303 -24.66 2.58 -12.08
C VAL A 303 -25.22 3.96 -11.68
N PRO A 304 -24.37 4.99 -11.29
CA PRO A 304 -24.91 6.31 -11.01
C PRO A 304 -25.51 6.99 -12.22
N ALA A 305 -24.94 6.77 -13.42
CA ALA A 305 -25.48 7.35 -14.65
C ALA A 305 -26.92 6.84 -14.94
N ILE A 306 -27.17 5.55 -14.79
CA ILE A 306 -28.51 4.96 -14.93
C ILE A 306 -29.45 5.50 -13.86
N ASN A 307 -29.00 5.55 -12.60
CA ASN A 307 -29.78 6.05 -11.46
C ASN A 307 -30.21 7.51 -11.69
N LEU A 308 -29.25 8.41 -12.00
CA LEU A 308 -29.55 9.80 -12.29
C LEU A 308 -30.45 9.98 -13.52
N SER A 309 -30.21 9.22 -14.60
CA SER A 309 -31.03 9.27 -15.81
C SER A 309 -32.48 8.87 -15.53
N SER A 310 -32.70 7.75 -14.84
CA SER A 310 -34.04 7.26 -14.49
C SER A 310 -34.81 8.27 -13.63
N MET A 311 -34.14 8.85 -12.65
CA MET A 311 -34.76 9.83 -11.75
C MET A 311 -35.04 11.16 -12.44
N THR A 312 -34.11 11.63 -13.27
CA THR A 312 -34.31 12.83 -14.08
C THR A 312 -35.51 12.65 -15.02
N HIS A 313 -35.61 11.48 -15.65
CA HIS A 313 -36.74 11.16 -16.53
C HIS A 313 -38.08 11.14 -15.76
N SER A 314 -38.12 10.52 -14.58
CA SER A 314 -39.33 10.50 -13.74
C SER A 314 -39.76 11.92 -13.33
N ARG A 315 -38.82 12.77 -12.90
CA ARG A 315 -39.09 14.19 -12.54
C ARG A 315 -39.59 15.00 -13.73
N LEU A 316 -38.96 14.81 -14.91
CA LEU A 316 -39.36 15.52 -16.12
C LEU A 316 -40.79 15.16 -16.54
N ARG A 317 -41.19 13.90 -16.47
CA ARG A 317 -42.57 13.47 -16.78
C ARG A 317 -43.60 14.18 -15.89
N GLN A 318 -43.31 14.35 -14.60
CA GLN A 318 -44.21 15.05 -13.67
C GLN A 318 -44.31 16.56 -13.93
N ARG A 319 -43.33 17.15 -14.66
CA ARG A 319 -43.25 18.60 -14.93
C ARG A 319 -43.49 19.00 -16.37
N VAL A 320 -43.97 18.06 -17.22
CA VAL A 320 -44.20 18.34 -18.65
C VAL A 320 -45.13 19.54 -18.86
N ALA A 321 -46.22 19.62 -18.07
CA ALA A 321 -47.18 20.72 -18.12
C ALA A 321 -46.53 22.06 -17.72
N GLU A 322 -45.75 22.08 -16.62
CA GLU A 322 -45.03 23.28 -16.16
C GLU A 322 -44.02 23.78 -17.19
N ILE A 323 -43.26 22.85 -17.78
CA ILE A 323 -42.28 23.16 -18.85
C ILE A 323 -43.00 23.71 -20.09
N GLY A 324 -44.14 23.15 -20.42
CA GLY A 324 -45.01 23.62 -21.55
C GLY A 324 -45.44 25.05 -21.34
N VAL A 325 -45.99 25.39 -20.16
CA VAL A 325 -46.40 26.74 -19.80
C VAL A 325 -45.20 27.73 -19.83
N ARG A 326 -44.06 27.38 -19.27
CA ARG A 326 -42.87 28.21 -19.30
C ARG A 326 -42.41 28.50 -20.74
N ARG A 327 -42.48 27.52 -21.61
CA ARG A 327 -42.13 27.67 -23.03
C ARG A 327 -43.10 28.55 -23.78
N SER A 328 -44.38 28.53 -23.49
CA SER A 328 -45.34 29.42 -24.06
C SER A 328 -45.13 30.90 -23.64
N PHE A 329 -44.52 31.13 -22.45
CA PHE A 329 -44.07 32.41 -21.98
C PHE A 329 -42.66 32.82 -22.43
N GLY A 330 -42.07 32.13 -23.43
CA GLY A 330 -40.80 32.48 -24.08
C GLY A 330 -39.54 31.89 -23.48
N ALA A 331 -39.64 30.87 -22.59
CA ALA A 331 -38.47 30.19 -22.10
C ALA A 331 -37.77 29.38 -23.20
N THR A 332 -36.44 29.62 -23.37
CA THR A 332 -35.64 28.94 -24.39
C THR A 332 -35.35 27.48 -23.98
N ARG A 333 -35.10 26.62 -24.96
CA ARG A 333 -34.68 25.21 -24.71
C ARG A 333 -33.43 25.15 -23.85
N GLY A 334 -32.42 26.02 -24.14
CA GLY A 334 -31.17 26.07 -23.37
C GLY A 334 -31.37 26.49 -21.92
N GLY A 335 -32.32 27.41 -21.65
CA GLY A 335 -32.65 27.84 -20.28
C GLY A 335 -33.25 26.69 -19.46
N VAL A 336 -34.17 25.90 -20.05
CA VAL A 336 -34.76 24.74 -19.38
C VAL A 336 -33.72 23.63 -19.16
N MET A 337 -32.88 23.35 -20.16
CA MET A 337 -31.78 22.37 -20.01
C MET A 337 -30.78 22.80 -18.93
N GLY A 338 -30.36 24.08 -18.91
CA GLY A 338 -29.47 24.61 -17.89
C GLY A 338 -30.02 24.48 -16.47
N GLN A 339 -31.33 24.64 -16.30
CA GLN A 339 -31.99 24.41 -15.01
C GLN A 339 -31.94 22.95 -14.58
N ILE A 340 -32.22 22.00 -15.48
CA ILE A 340 -32.18 20.55 -15.19
C ILE A 340 -30.76 20.12 -14.83
N VAL A 341 -29.77 20.60 -15.57
CA VAL A 341 -28.34 20.33 -15.27
C VAL A 341 -27.97 20.88 -13.90
N ALA A 342 -28.40 22.11 -13.57
CA ALA A 342 -28.14 22.68 -12.26
C ALA A 342 -28.81 21.91 -11.11
N GLU A 343 -30.05 21.41 -11.30
CA GLU A 343 -30.73 20.56 -10.33
C GLU A 343 -29.97 19.26 -10.08
N ASN A 344 -29.53 18.59 -11.14
CA ASN A 344 -28.75 17.36 -11.02
C ASN A 344 -27.37 17.63 -10.38
N LEU A 345 -26.70 18.73 -10.68
CA LEU A 345 -25.45 19.12 -10.06
C LEU A 345 -25.59 19.33 -8.54
N VAL A 346 -26.67 20.00 -8.10
CA VAL A 346 -26.93 20.18 -6.68
C VAL A 346 -27.15 18.83 -5.98
N LEU A 347 -27.91 17.94 -6.59
CA LEU A 347 -28.13 16.59 -6.08
C LEU A 347 -26.83 15.79 -5.98
N THR A 348 -26.00 15.84 -7.02
CA THR A 348 -24.71 15.12 -7.03
C THR A 348 -23.78 15.68 -5.97
N LEU A 349 -23.71 17.00 -5.77
CA LEU A 349 -22.91 17.61 -4.71
C LEU A 349 -23.39 17.17 -3.31
N MET A 350 -24.70 17.16 -3.08
CA MET A 350 -25.26 16.66 -1.80
C MET A 350 -24.93 15.19 -1.61
N ALA A 351 -25.12 14.38 -2.63
CA ALA A 351 -24.79 12.95 -2.61
C ALA A 351 -23.29 12.69 -2.41
N GLY A 352 -22.44 13.54 -3.01
CA GLY A 352 -20.99 13.49 -2.84
C GLY A 352 -20.56 13.73 -1.38
N VAL A 353 -21.14 14.71 -0.71
CA VAL A 353 -20.87 14.96 0.71
C VAL A 353 -21.33 13.79 1.57
N VAL A 354 -22.54 13.29 1.35
CA VAL A 354 -23.08 12.13 2.09
C VAL A 354 -22.25 10.87 1.79
N GLY A 355 -21.87 10.65 0.53
CA GLY A 355 -21.03 9.53 0.10
C GLY A 355 -19.64 9.56 0.73
N LEU A 356 -19.02 10.76 0.85
CA LEU A 356 -17.77 10.96 1.57
C LEU A 356 -17.91 10.56 3.03
N LEU A 357 -18.95 11.04 3.72
CA LEU A 357 -19.19 10.69 5.13
C LEU A 357 -19.37 9.18 5.32
N PHE A 358 -20.11 8.52 4.42
CA PHE A 358 -20.26 7.06 4.45
C PHE A 358 -18.91 6.35 4.18
N CYS A 359 -18.15 6.83 3.21
CA CYS A 359 -16.83 6.26 2.92
C CYS A 359 -15.88 6.35 4.12
N LEU A 360 -15.84 7.51 4.78
CA LEU A 360 -15.04 7.72 5.99
C LEU A 360 -15.51 6.80 7.14
N LEU A 361 -16.81 6.67 7.34
CA LEU A 361 -17.37 5.79 8.36
C LEU A 361 -17.03 4.31 8.07
N ILE A 362 -17.22 3.85 6.85
CA ILE A 362 -16.88 2.48 6.42
C ILE A 362 -15.38 2.22 6.58
N SER A 363 -14.55 3.16 6.17
CA SER A 363 -13.09 3.05 6.32
C SER A 363 -12.65 3.04 7.78
N TYR A 364 -13.35 3.76 8.66
CA TYR A 364 -13.07 3.73 10.10
C TYR A 364 -13.46 2.40 10.74
N VAL A 365 -14.65 1.86 10.41
CA VAL A 365 -15.18 0.64 11.04
C VAL A 365 -14.54 -0.63 10.46
N TRP A 366 -14.34 -0.69 9.14
CA TRP A 366 -13.86 -1.89 8.45
C TRP A 366 -12.49 -1.70 7.76
N GLY A 367 -11.81 -0.60 8.00
CA GLY A 367 -10.53 -0.32 7.35
C GLY A 367 -9.50 -1.43 7.54
N GLY A 368 -9.45 -2.04 8.72
CA GLY A 368 -8.57 -3.16 9.02
C GLY A 368 -8.78 -4.39 8.13
N THR A 369 -10.01 -4.67 7.71
CA THR A 369 -10.34 -5.79 6.83
C THR A 369 -10.34 -5.41 5.35
N LEU A 370 -10.78 -4.19 5.03
CA LEU A 370 -10.86 -3.71 3.64
C LEU A 370 -9.50 -3.42 3.02
N PHE A 371 -8.54 -2.99 3.84
CA PHE A 371 -7.21 -2.56 3.40
C PHE A 371 -6.08 -3.48 3.86
N ALA A 372 -6.40 -4.59 4.55
CA ALA A 372 -5.40 -5.59 4.92
C ALA A 372 -4.73 -6.15 3.66
N ASP A 373 -3.41 -6.23 3.67
CA ASP A 373 -2.66 -6.93 2.65
C ASP A 373 -2.77 -8.44 2.92
N SER A 374 -3.31 -9.18 1.95
CA SER A 374 -3.45 -10.64 2.06
C SER A 374 -2.12 -11.38 2.18
N GLN A 375 -1.00 -10.74 1.82
CA GLN A 375 0.34 -11.29 1.97
C GLN A 375 0.89 -11.16 3.40
N LEU A 376 0.28 -10.31 4.23
CA LEU A 376 0.65 -10.10 5.63
C LEU A 376 -0.20 -10.94 6.60
N MET A 377 -0.62 -12.13 6.21
CA MET A 377 -1.51 -13.02 6.98
C MET A 377 -0.97 -13.45 8.37
N HIS A 378 0.24 -13.06 8.73
CA HIS A 378 0.87 -13.43 10.01
C HIS A 378 0.99 -12.27 11.01
N LEU A 379 0.38 -11.11 10.72
CA LEU A 379 0.49 -9.95 11.59
C LEU A 379 -0.45 -10.07 12.80
N ASN A 380 0.11 -9.90 13.98
CA ASN A 380 -0.61 -10.00 15.27
C ASN A 380 -1.38 -8.73 15.64
N THR A 381 -1.31 -7.67 14.83
CA THR A 381 -1.90 -6.37 15.16
C THR A 381 -2.88 -5.86 14.11
N ALA A 382 -3.95 -5.21 14.59
CA ALA A 382 -4.86 -4.49 13.71
C ALA A 382 -4.11 -3.33 13.00
N PRO A 383 -4.33 -3.10 11.71
CA PRO A 383 -3.64 -2.04 10.97
C PRO A 383 -3.96 -0.67 11.58
N VAL A 384 -2.92 0.09 11.89
CA VAL A 384 -3.06 1.50 12.28
C VAL A 384 -3.33 2.32 11.02
N ILE A 385 -4.55 2.83 10.90
CA ILE A 385 -4.97 3.63 9.74
C ILE A 385 -4.92 5.10 10.13
N GLU A 386 -3.98 5.84 9.58
CA GLU A 386 -3.98 7.30 9.69
C GLU A 386 -4.90 7.92 8.65
N TRP A 387 -5.73 8.90 9.05
CA TRP A 387 -6.63 9.63 8.16
C TRP A 387 -5.93 10.24 6.94
N LYS A 388 -4.66 10.66 7.09
CA LYS A 388 -3.82 11.20 6.02
C LYS A 388 -3.52 10.19 4.90
N MET A 389 -3.55 8.88 5.20
CA MET A 389 -3.33 7.82 4.22
C MET A 389 -4.58 7.61 3.35
N LEU A 390 -5.76 7.75 3.94
CA LEU A 390 -7.04 7.51 3.31
C LEU A 390 -7.56 8.74 2.56
N PHE A 391 -7.34 9.93 3.10
CA PHE A 391 -7.95 11.15 2.58
C PHE A 391 -6.97 11.97 1.76
N LYS A 392 -7.12 11.92 0.43
CA LYS A 392 -6.53 12.90 -0.49
C LYS A 392 -7.64 13.72 -1.12
N LEU A 393 -7.50 15.05 -1.09
CA LEU A 393 -8.44 15.96 -1.72
C LEU A 393 -8.65 15.65 -3.22
N SER A 394 -7.59 15.16 -3.89
CA SER A 394 -7.67 14.69 -5.28
C SER A 394 -8.65 13.53 -5.47
N THR A 395 -8.69 12.56 -4.55
CA THR A 395 -9.63 11.43 -4.60
C THR A 395 -11.08 11.90 -4.53
N PHE A 396 -11.34 12.86 -3.63
CA PHE A 396 -12.66 13.47 -3.50
C PHE A 396 -13.06 14.26 -4.74
N ILE A 397 -12.15 15.05 -5.29
CA ILE A 397 -12.39 15.79 -6.54
C ILE A 397 -12.68 14.83 -7.70
N TYR A 398 -11.91 13.75 -7.83
CA TYR A 398 -12.19 12.73 -8.86
C TYR A 398 -13.57 12.10 -8.67
N ALA A 399 -13.95 11.72 -7.44
CA ALA A 399 -15.26 11.13 -7.16
C ALA A 399 -16.44 12.09 -7.40
N LEU A 400 -16.22 13.41 -7.34
CA LEU A 400 -17.22 14.42 -7.67
C LEU A 400 -17.31 14.75 -9.17
N LEU A 401 -16.20 14.57 -9.90
CA LEU A 401 -16.17 14.84 -11.36
C LEU A 401 -16.81 13.70 -12.17
N PHE A 402 -16.84 12.52 -11.60
CA PHE A 402 -17.48 11.32 -12.17
C PHE A 402 -18.89 11.13 -11.62
#